data_957921a202193f22bd9f0cc366057f5c
#
_entry.id   957921a202193f22bd9f0cc366057f5c
#
_cell.length_a   1.000
_cell.length_b   1.000
_cell.length_c   1.000
_cell.angle_alpha   90.00
_cell.angle_beta   90.00
_cell.angle_gamma   90.00
#
_symmetry.space_group_name_H-M   'P 1'
#
loop_
_entity.id
_entity.type
_entity.pdbx_description
1 polymer ?
#
loop_
_entity_poly.entity_id
_entity_poly.type
_entity_poly.pdbx_seq_one_letter_code
_entity_poly.pdbx_strand_id
1 'polypeptide(L)'
;IISGLVGSEMCIRDRSYKKTENSCVEVGVHIADVSHYVQTETELDKEAFNRATSVYLADRVVPMLPEKLSNDLCSLNPNEKKNVFSVFFLFTNNNRIKNIRFCKSLIVSDERLSYEEAQHIIEKKETTIPSEKTILKKEKKIDKDVAGSIKHLYAISKILKNEREQKGSIFFNKEEIRFNVNNKGEPTGYKIKKQKEANFLIEEFMLLANKAVATKIKDNTRSGVYRVHDLPDEKKLVEIERFIKNLGYNN
;
A
#
# COMPACT_ATOMS: atom_id res chain seq x y z
N ILE A 1 2.77 6.88 -13.35
CA ILE A 1 2.67 5.77 -12.39
C ILE A 1 3.59 6.07 -11.22
N ILE A 2 3.08 6.00 -10.00
CA ILE A 2 3.83 6.30 -8.79
C ILE A 2 4.12 4.98 -8.10
N SER A 3 5.39 4.58 -8.03
CA SER A 3 5.77 3.33 -7.40
C SER A 3 5.63 3.38 -5.88
N GLY A 4 5.30 2.23 -5.33
CA GLY A 4 5.02 2.04 -3.91
C GLY A 4 6.15 2.52 -3.02
N LEU A 5 5.74 3.09 -1.92
CA LEU A 5 6.57 3.73 -0.93
C LEU A 5 7.37 2.70 -0.12
N VAL A 6 8.63 3.00 0.08
CA VAL A 6 9.62 2.09 0.68
C VAL A 6 9.89 2.45 2.15
N GLY A 7 9.62 1.56 3.04
CA GLY A 7 10.62 1.24 4.06
C GLY A 7 11.39 0.06 3.49
N SER A 8 12.55 -0.32 3.85
CA SER A 8 13.43 -1.42 3.38
C SER A 8 12.80 -2.61 2.59
N GLU A 9 11.60 -2.47 2.05
CA GLU A 9 10.74 -3.48 1.47
C GLU A 9 10.43 -3.15 0.01
N MET A 10 10.38 -4.19 -0.79
CA MET A 10 10.10 -4.21 -2.21
C MET A 10 8.95 -3.33 -2.66
N CYS A 11 9.19 -2.54 -3.70
CA CYS A 11 8.14 -1.81 -4.43
C CYS A 11 7.37 -2.77 -5.35
N ILE A 12 6.53 -3.62 -4.76
CA ILE A 12 5.68 -4.56 -5.51
C ILE A 12 4.32 -3.98 -5.88
N ARG A 13 4.07 -2.72 -5.57
CA ARG A 13 2.77 -2.06 -5.79
C ARG A 13 2.95 -0.64 -6.28
N ASP A 14 2.19 -0.28 -7.28
CA ASP A 14 2.25 1.01 -7.94
C ASP A 14 0.85 1.60 -8.17
N ARG A 15 0.75 2.91 -8.44
CA ARG A 15 -0.52 3.61 -8.74
C ARG A 15 -0.36 4.48 -9.95
N SER A 16 -1.42 4.51 -10.76
CA SER A 16 -1.52 5.44 -11.87
C SER A 16 -2.75 6.35 -11.73
N TYR A 17 -2.65 7.54 -12.27
CA TYR A 17 -3.72 8.51 -12.32
C TYR A 17 -3.83 9.05 -13.74
N LYS A 18 -5.04 9.05 -14.31
CA LYS A 18 -5.32 9.58 -15.64
C LYS A 18 -6.67 10.27 -15.68
N LYS A 19 -6.70 11.51 -16.15
CA LYS A 19 -7.96 12.18 -16.49
C LYS A 19 -8.47 11.62 -17.82
N THR A 20 -9.77 11.34 -17.88
CA THR A 20 -10.45 10.89 -19.11
C THR A 20 -11.24 12.03 -19.73
N GLU A 21 -11.64 11.88 -21.01
CA GLU A 21 -12.32 12.92 -21.78
C GLU A 21 -13.64 13.43 -21.16
N ASN A 22 -14.33 12.60 -20.39
CA ASN A 22 -15.63 12.95 -19.78
C ASN A 22 -15.48 13.49 -18.34
N SER A 23 -14.40 14.19 -18.04
CA SER A 23 -14.07 14.69 -16.68
C SER A 23 -14.04 13.59 -15.59
N CYS A 24 -14.08 12.32 -15.98
CA CYS A 24 -13.85 11.20 -15.08
C CYS A 24 -12.35 11.02 -14.84
N VAL A 25 -12.03 10.26 -13.80
CA VAL A 25 -10.65 9.95 -13.42
C VAL A 25 -10.47 8.44 -13.39
N GLU A 26 -9.49 7.92 -14.10
CA GLU A 26 -9.07 6.54 -13.98
C GLU A 26 -7.88 6.45 -13.01
N VAL A 27 -8.03 5.64 -11.97
CA VAL A 27 -6.96 5.30 -11.03
C VAL A 27 -6.63 3.83 -11.17
N GLY A 28 -5.36 3.53 -11.46
CA GLY A 28 -4.85 2.17 -11.50
C GLY A 28 -4.13 1.80 -10.18
N VAL A 29 -4.35 0.59 -9.72
CA VAL A 29 -3.53 -0.07 -8.68
C VAL A 29 -2.86 -1.25 -9.33
N HIS A 30 -1.54 -1.24 -9.33
CA HIS A 30 -0.71 -2.22 -10.02
C HIS A 30 0.07 -3.04 -9.01
N ILE A 31 0.04 -4.35 -9.13
CA ILE A 31 0.75 -5.28 -8.26
C ILE A 31 1.62 -6.16 -9.16
N ALA A 32 2.88 -6.36 -8.80
CA ALA A 32 3.77 -7.24 -9.56
C ALA A 32 3.11 -8.61 -9.77
N ASP A 33 3.11 -9.11 -11.02
CA ASP A 33 2.57 -10.42 -11.36
C ASP A 33 3.56 -11.51 -10.96
N VAL A 34 3.62 -11.82 -9.66
CA VAL A 34 4.48 -12.87 -9.12
C VAL A 34 4.18 -14.22 -9.75
N SER A 35 2.90 -14.48 -10.09
CA SER A 35 2.48 -15.74 -10.71
C SER A 35 3.03 -15.94 -12.14
N HIS A 36 3.53 -14.87 -12.77
CA HIS A 36 4.26 -14.97 -14.03
C HIS A 36 5.60 -15.70 -13.86
N TYR A 37 6.25 -15.55 -12.72
CA TYR A 37 7.57 -16.11 -12.44
C TYR A 37 7.49 -17.41 -11.61
N VAL A 38 6.59 -17.44 -10.63
CA VAL A 38 6.40 -18.58 -9.73
C VAL A 38 5.25 -19.43 -10.27
N GLN A 39 5.60 -20.46 -11.03
CA GLN A 39 4.62 -21.40 -11.57
C GLN A 39 4.29 -22.46 -10.53
N THR A 40 3.03 -22.91 -10.50
CA THR A 40 2.56 -23.96 -9.58
C THR A 40 3.36 -25.24 -9.74
N GLU A 41 3.58 -25.97 -8.65
CA GLU A 41 4.28 -27.26 -8.57
C GLU A 41 5.78 -27.23 -8.91
N THR A 42 6.35 -26.05 -9.20
CA THR A 42 7.80 -25.93 -9.36
C THR A 42 8.52 -25.98 -8.01
N GLU A 43 9.83 -26.28 -8.02
CA GLU A 43 10.65 -26.27 -6.79
C GLU A 43 10.62 -24.90 -6.09
N LEU A 44 10.51 -23.81 -6.85
CA LEU A 44 10.36 -22.47 -6.31
C LEU A 44 9.04 -22.28 -5.58
N ASP A 45 7.94 -22.81 -6.12
CA ASP A 45 6.61 -22.77 -5.49
C ASP A 45 6.59 -23.61 -4.21
N LYS A 46 7.16 -24.82 -4.24
CA LYS A 46 7.29 -25.70 -3.07
C LYS A 46 8.11 -25.05 -1.96
N GLU A 47 9.24 -24.42 -2.29
CA GLU A 47 10.07 -23.72 -1.31
C GLU A 47 9.33 -22.50 -0.72
N ALA A 48 8.64 -21.72 -1.56
CA ALA A 48 7.83 -20.58 -1.10
C ALA A 48 6.68 -21.05 -0.18
N PHE A 49 6.04 -22.16 -0.51
CA PHE A 49 5.00 -22.77 0.32
C PHE A 49 5.54 -23.21 1.68
N ASN A 50 6.71 -23.87 1.70
CA ASN A 50 7.36 -24.31 2.94
C ASN A 50 7.77 -23.14 3.83
N ARG A 51 8.26 -22.03 3.25
CA ARG A 51 8.59 -20.81 4.00
C ARG A 51 7.34 -20.07 4.48
N ALA A 52 6.26 -20.14 3.76
CA ALA A 52 4.95 -19.54 4.02
C ALA A 52 4.94 -18.00 4.11
N THR A 53 6.01 -17.36 4.60
CA THR A 53 6.10 -15.90 4.78
C THR A 53 7.55 -15.41 4.70
N SER A 54 7.71 -14.10 4.47
CA SER A 54 8.98 -13.43 4.70
C SER A 54 9.10 -13.02 6.16
N VAL A 55 10.29 -13.19 6.75
CA VAL A 55 10.56 -12.85 8.15
C VAL A 55 11.38 -11.57 8.21
N TYR A 56 10.85 -10.58 8.92
CA TYR A 56 11.47 -9.25 9.08
C TYR A 56 12.15 -9.18 10.44
N LEU A 57 13.48 -9.18 10.43
CA LEU A 57 14.32 -9.00 11.61
C LEU A 57 14.72 -7.52 11.76
N ALA A 58 15.33 -7.17 12.87
CA ALA A 58 15.75 -5.79 13.12
C ALA A 58 16.86 -5.32 12.15
N ASP A 59 17.71 -6.24 11.71
CA ASP A 59 18.88 -6.01 10.86
C ASP A 59 18.71 -6.42 9.40
N ARG A 60 17.82 -7.38 9.12
CA ARG A 60 17.65 -7.96 7.79
C ARG A 60 16.26 -8.54 7.55
N VAL A 61 15.99 -8.84 6.29
CA VAL A 61 14.79 -9.59 5.87
C VAL A 61 15.23 -10.95 5.34
N VAL A 62 14.55 -12.01 5.80
CA VAL A 62 14.64 -13.36 5.21
C VAL A 62 13.45 -13.53 4.29
N PRO A 63 13.60 -13.37 2.96
CA PRO A 63 12.48 -13.34 2.05
C PRO A 63 11.91 -14.74 1.79
N MET A 64 10.58 -14.82 1.58
CA MET A 64 9.89 -16.05 1.16
C MET A 64 10.33 -16.47 -0.25
N LEU A 65 10.55 -15.54 -1.14
CA LEU A 65 11.04 -15.76 -2.50
C LEU A 65 12.51 -15.30 -2.63
N PRO A 66 13.30 -15.89 -3.54
CA PRO A 66 14.67 -15.43 -3.79
C PRO A 66 14.76 -13.93 -4.05
N GLU A 67 15.85 -13.32 -3.60
CA GLU A 67 16.07 -11.87 -3.75
C GLU A 67 16.02 -11.40 -5.20
N LYS A 68 16.45 -12.25 -6.15
CA LYS A 68 16.35 -11.96 -7.58
C LYS A 68 14.91 -11.73 -8.03
N LEU A 69 13.94 -12.42 -7.43
CA LEU A 69 12.52 -12.16 -7.69
C LEU A 69 12.04 -10.97 -6.87
N SER A 70 12.28 -10.99 -5.58
CA SER A 70 11.72 -10.05 -4.65
C SER A 70 12.25 -8.64 -4.80
N ASN A 71 13.56 -8.47 -5.07
CA ASN A 71 14.23 -7.16 -5.13
C ASN A 71 14.42 -6.64 -6.56
N ASP A 72 14.30 -7.50 -7.58
CA ASP A 72 14.54 -7.15 -8.97
C ASP A 72 13.30 -7.39 -9.85
N LEU A 73 13.02 -8.65 -10.23
CA LEU A 73 12.00 -8.97 -11.24
C LEU A 73 10.57 -8.54 -10.83
N CYS A 74 10.21 -8.72 -9.57
CA CYS A 74 8.93 -8.29 -9.02
C CYS A 74 8.98 -6.88 -8.40
N SER A 75 10.13 -6.20 -8.40
CA SER A 75 10.23 -4.82 -7.93
C SER A 75 9.85 -3.85 -9.05
N LEU A 76 8.89 -2.96 -8.79
CA LEU A 76 8.42 -1.98 -9.76
C LEU A 76 9.37 -0.77 -9.78
N ASN A 77 10.59 -1.00 -10.29
CA ASN A 77 11.62 0.03 -10.38
C ASN A 77 11.27 1.07 -11.46
N PRO A 78 11.67 2.34 -11.27
CA PRO A 78 11.47 3.38 -12.28
C PRO A 78 12.14 3.05 -13.60
N ASN A 79 11.49 3.46 -14.70
CA ASN A 79 11.99 3.32 -16.07
C ASN A 79 12.19 1.88 -16.55
N GLU A 80 11.71 0.89 -15.82
CA GLU A 80 11.75 -0.53 -16.20
C GLU A 80 10.36 -1.04 -16.58
N LYS A 81 10.30 -1.87 -17.64
CA LYS A 81 9.06 -2.58 -18.00
C LYS A 81 8.84 -3.73 -17.03
N LYS A 82 7.69 -3.75 -16.35
CA LYS A 82 7.33 -4.78 -15.37
C LYS A 82 5.95 -5.37 -15.64
N ASN A 83 5.87 -6.70 -15.54
CA ASN A 83 4.60 -7.42 -15.61
C ASN A 83 3.83 -7.23 -14.30
N VAL A 84 2.59 -6.80 -14.41
CA VAL A 84 1.72 -6.54 -13.27
C VAL A 84 0.31 -7.05 -13.49
N PHE A 85 -0.38 -7.33 -12.40
CA PHE A 85 -1.81 -7.46 -12.36
C PHE A 85 -2.40 -6.11 -11.91
N SER A 86 -3.29 -5.55 -12.72
CA SER A 86 -3.81 -4.19 -12.53
C SER A 86 -5.30 -4.20 -12.28
N VAL A 87 -5.71 -3.35 -11.33
CA VAL A 87 -7.12 -3.00 -11.11
C VAL A 87 -7.28 -1.53 -11.41
N PHE A 88 -8.15 -1.19 -12.35
CA PHE A 88 -8.47 0.18 -12.72
C PHE A 88 -9.85 0.57 -12.21
N PHE A 89 -9.92 1.70 -11.53
CA PHE A 89 -11.14 2.30 -11.01
C PHE A 89 -11.46 3.57 -11.80
N LEU A 90 -12.60 3.61 -12.42
CA LEU A 90 -13.10 4.82 -13.09
C LEU A 90 -13.99 5.60 -12.11
N PHE A 91 -13.50 6.74 -11.64
CA PHE A 91 -14.24 7.65 -10.78
C PHE A 91 -14.99 8.70 -11.59
N THR A 92 -16.21 8.98 -11.20
CA THR A 92 -16.98 10.14 -11.70
C THR A 92 -16.49 11.44 -11.06
N ASN A 93 -16.98 12.59 -11.54
CA ASN A 93 -16.70 13.91 -10.95
C ASN A 93 -17.10 14.01 -9.47
N ASN A 94 -18.07 13.21 -9.03
CA ASN A 94 -18.50 13.14 -7.65
C ASN A 94 -17.72 12.09 -6.83
N ASN A 95 -16.56 11.66 -7.34
CA ASN A 95 -15.69 10.64 -6.75
C ASN A 95 -16.36 9.29 -6.45
N ARG A 96 -17.43 8.95 -7.16
CA ARG A 96 -18.07 7.63 -7.09
C ARG A 96 -17.45 6.71 -8.14
N ILE A 97 -17.24 5.45 -7.79
CA ILE A 97 -16.73 4.45 -8.72
C ILE A 97 -17.84 4.09 -9.72
N LYS A 98 -17.58 4.35 -10.99
CA LYS A 98 -18.48 4.03 -12.12
C LYS A 98 -18.20 2.65 -12.70
N ASN A 99 -16.92 2.27 -12.75
CA ASN A 99 -16.51 1.00 -13.36
C ASN A 99 -15.20 0.49 -12.72
N ILE A 100 -15.03 -0.82 -12.72
CA ILE A 100 -13.82 -1.50 -12.26
C ILE A 100 -13.38 -2.49 -13.33
N ARG A 101 -12.12 -2.41 -13.73
CA ARG A 101 -11.52 -3.28 -14.76
C ARG A 101 -10.29 -3.98 -14.20
N PHE A 102 -10.15 -5.26 -14.50
CA PHE A 102 -9.02 -6.10 -14.09
C PHE A 102 -8.28 -6.59 -15.31
N CYS A 103 -6.97 -6.53 -15.32
CA CYS A 103 -6.17 -7.09 -16.41
C CYS A 103 -4.72 -7.36 -15.98
N LYS A 104 -4.08 -8.32 -16.65
CA LYS A 104 -2.62 -8.38 -16.71
C LYS A 104 -2.14 -7.26 -17.62
N SER A 105 -1.09 -6.55 -17.22
CA SER A 105 -0.57 -5.42 -17.97
C SER A 105 0.95 -5.30 -17.82
N LEU A 106 1.55 -4.58 -18.75
CA LEU A 106 2.94 -4.17 -18.70
C LEU A 106 2.98 -2.69 -18.37
N ILE A 107 3.69 -2.33 -17.31
CA ILE A 107 3.84 -0.93 -16.90
C ILE A 107 5.31 -0.49 -16.91
N VAL A 108 5.49 0.82 -17.00
CA VAL A 108 6.75 1.50 -16.68
C VAL A 108 6.44 2.50 -15.58
N SER A 109 7.13 2.39 -14.45
CA SER A 109 7.00 3.35 -13.35
C SER A 109 7.78 4.61 -13.67
N ASP A 110 7.17 5.79 -13.46
CA ASP A 110 7.83 7.08 -13.72
C ASP A 110 8.75 7.45 -12.55
N GLU A 111 8.34 7.15 -11.31
CA GLU A 111 9.06 7.63 -10.14
C GLU A 111 8.88 6.71 -8.94
N ARG A 112 9.94 6.57 -8.14
CA ARG A 112 9.93 5.88 -6.85
C ARG A 112 10.14 6.86 -5.72
N LEU A 113 9.21 6.89 -4.77
CA LEU A 113 9.21 7.82 -3.65
C LEU A 113 9.16 7.08 -2.30
N SER A 114 9.83 7.64 -1.30
CA SER A 114 9.60 7.27 0.09
C SER A 114 8.33 7.91 0.65
N TYR A 115 7.88 7.45 1.80
CA TYR A 115 6.74 8.08 2.48
C TYR A 115 7.03 9.53 2.86
N GLU A 116 8.26 9.83 3.25
CA GLU A 116 8.73 11.19 3.58
C GLU A 116 8.72 12.11 2.37
N GLU A 117 9.18 11.62 1.22
CA GLU A 117 9.18 12.35 -0.05
C GLU A 117 7.75 12.64 -0.52
N ALA A 118 6.87 11.63 -0.51
CA ALA A 118 5.46 11.80 -0.88
C ALA A 118 4.73 12.73 0.10
N GLN A 119 5.00 12.63 1.41
CA GLN A 119 4.43 13.50 2.43
C GLN A 119 4.83 14.95 2.18
N HIS A 120 6.08 15.22 1.82
CA HIS A 120 6.55 16.56 1.49
C HIS A 120 5.75 17.17 0.32
N ILE A 121 5.53 16.40 -0.76
CA ILE A 121 4.73 16.83 -1.91
C ILE A 121 3.27 17.13 -1.52
N ILE A 122 2.69 16.31 -0.64
CA ILE A 122 1.32 16.49 -0.15
C ILE A 122 1.20 17.78 0.67
N GLU A 123 2.13 18.01 1.60
CA GLU A 123 2.09 19.13 2.55
C GLU A 123 2.48 20.46 1.91
N LYS A 124 3.62 20.50 1.23
CA LYS A 124 4.22 21.73 0.70
C LYS A 124 3.73 22.08 -0.69
N LYS A 125 3.15 21.12 -1.41
CA LYS A 125 2.72 21.28 -2.81
C LYS A 125 3.87 21.68 -3.77
N GLU A 126 5.10 21.47 -3.35
CA GLU A 126 6.33 21.73 -4.10
C GLU A 126 6.75 20.49 -4.90
N THR A 127 7.53 20.72 -5.96
CA THR A 127 8.10 19.64 -6.78
C THR A 127 9.56 19.36 -6.44
N THR A 128 10.17 20.21 -5.61
CA THR A 128 11.54 20.03 -5.14
C THR A 128 11.52 19.52 -3.70
N ILE A 129 12.16 18.39 -3.47
CA ILE A 129 12.24 17.73 -2.17
C ILE A 129 13.64 17.99 -1.60
N PRO A 130 13.76 18.62 -0.43
CA PRO A 130 15.05 18.92 0.17
C PRO A 130 15.79 17.64 0.60
N SER A 131 17.10 17.71 0.65
CA SER A 131 18.00 16.57 0.90
C SER A 131 17.71 15.81 2.20
N GLU A 132 17.23 16.49 3.25
CA GLU A 132 16.91 15.87 4.55
C GLU A 132 15.69 14.93 4.46
N LYS A 133 14.84 15.11 3.45
CA LYS A 133 13.61 14.33 3.24
C LYS A 133 13.81 13.17 2.27
N THR A 134 14.92 13.15 1.52
CA THR A 134 15.19 12.11 0.52
C THR A 134 16.00 10.96 1.09
N ILE A 135 15.80 9.76 0.54
CA ILE A 135 16.58 8.56 0.94
C ILE A 135 18.06 8.76 0.62
N LEU A 136 18.38 9.35 -0.52
CA LEU A 136 19.74 9.54 -1.01
C LEU A 136 20.45 10.75 -0.40
N LYS A 137 19.79 11.49 0.52
CA LYS A 137 20.31 12.73 1.13
C LYS A 137 20.81 13.75 0.11
N LYS A 138 20.16 13.79 -1.06
CA LYS A 138 20.38 14.78 -2.12
C LYS A 138 19.05 15.42 -2.47
N GLU A 139 19.08 16.70 -2.86
CA GLU A 139 17.89 17.36 -3.38
C GLU A 139 17.32 16.57 -4.57
N LYS A 140 16.00 16.38 -4.58
CA LYS A 140 15.31 15.61 -5.63
C LYS A 140 14.20 16.46 -6.24
N LYS A 141 14.25 16.63 -7.54
CA LYS A 141 13.20 17.33 -8.29
C LYS A 141 12.27 16.30 -8.93
N ILE A 142 10.99 16.43 -8.67
CA ILE A 142 9.93 15.56 -9.18
C ILE A 142 9.23 16.25 -10.35
N ASP A 143 8.85 15.47 -11.34
CA ASP A 143 8.05 15.95 -12.45
C ASP A 143 6.71 16.53 -11.96
N LYS A 144 6.24 17.60 -12.63
CA LYS A 144 4.99 18.30 -12.23
C LYS A 144 3.77 17.41 -12.37
N ASP A 145 3.72 16.55 -13.38
CA ASP A 145 2.58 15.65 -13.62
C ASP A 145 2.55 14.54 -12.56
N VAL A 146 3.72 14.02 -12.17
CA VAL A 146 3.85 13.06 -11.06
C VAL A 146 3.40 13.71 -9.74
N ALA A 147 3.89 14.91 -9.42
CA ALA A 147 3.48 15.63 -8.22
C ALA A 147 1.98 15.98 -8.24
N GLY A 148 1.43 16.34 -9.41
CA GLY A 148 0.01 16.54 -9.63
C GLY A 148 -0.82 15.28 -9.36
N SER A 149 -0.36 14.15 -9.87
CA SER A 149 -0.99 12.84 -9.68
C SER A 149 -1.05 12.44 -8.20
N ILE A 150 0.04 12.66 -7.43
CA ILE A 150 0.07 12.42 -5.99
C ILE A 150 -1.01 13.22 -5.27
N LYS A 151 -1.13 14.52 -5.58
CA LYS A 151 -2.14 15.41 -4.96
C LYS A 151 -3.57 14.97 -5.26
N HIS A 152 -3.84 14.54 -6.48
CA HIS A 152 -5.15 14.04 -6.87
C HIS A 152 -5.48 12.70 -6.19
N LEU A 153 -4.53 11.77 -6.17
CA LEU A 153 -4.67 10.50 -5.45
C LEU A 153 -4.89 10.74 -3.95
N TYR A 154 -4.19 11.69 -3.35
CA TYR A 154 -4.40 12.07 -1.96
C TYR A 154 -5.81 12.61 -1.72
N ALA A 155 -6.32 13.47 -2.61
CA ALA A 155 -7.70 13.99 -2.48
C ALA A 155 -8.73 12.85 -2.51
N ILE A 156 -8.58 11.88 -3.41
CA ILE A 156 -9.45 10.70 -3.50
C ILE A 156 -9.31 9.83 -2.25
N SER A 157 -8.10 9.57 -1.77
CA SER A 157 -7.87 8.75 -0.58
C SER A 157 -8.53 9.32 0.67
N LYS A 158 -8.58 10.65 0.82
CA LYS A 158 -9.31 11.30 1.92
C LYS A 158 -10.81 11.00 1.86
N ILE A 159 -11.39 11.00 0.69
CA ILE A 159 -12.82 10.67 0.52
C ILE A 159 -13.07 9.22 0.90
N LEU A 160 -12.24 8.29 0.40
CA LEU A 160 -12.34 6.87 0.73
C LEU A 160 -12.19 6.62 2.24
N LYS A 161 -11.25 7.30 2.89
CA LYS A 161 -11.04 7.23 4.33
C LYS A 161 -12.27 7.72 5.08
N ASN A 162 -12.80 8.90 4.75
CA ASN A 162 -13.99 9.47 5.37
C ASN A 162 -15.22 8.55 5.21
N GLU A 163 -15.42 7.97 4.03
CA GLU A 163 -16.50 6.99 3.82
C GLU A 163 -16.34 5.76 4.71
N ARG A 164 -15.13 5.32 4.96
CA ARG A 164 -14.83 4.21 5.85
C ARG A 164 -15.09 4.56 7.31
N GLU A 165 -14.72 5.77 7.73
CA GLU A 165 -15.02 6.30 9.07
C GLU A 165 -16.52 6.36 9.32
N GLN A 166 -17.28 6.91 8.38
CA GLN A 166 -18.74 6.98 8.47
C GLN A 166 -19.42 5.60 8.54
N LYS A 167 -18.77 4.56 8.00
CA LYS A 167 -19.22 3.16 8.09
C LYS A 167 -18.76 2.44 9.37
N GLY A 168 -18.21 3.17 10.35
CA GLY A 168 -17.83 2.64 11.66
C GLY A 168 -16.41 2.04 11.73
N SER A 169 -15.53 2.35 10.77
CA SER A 169 -14.12 1.91 10.89
C SER A 169 -13.42 2.67 12.00
N ILE A 170 -12.72 1.95 12.87
CA ILE A 170 -11.91 2.52 13.95
C ILE A 170 -10.47 2.66 13.48
N PHE A 171 -9.88 3.83 13.69
CA PHE A 171 -8.49 4.12 13.37
C PHE A 171 -7.67 4.20 14.65
N PHE A 172 -6.64 3.38 14.72
CA PHE A 172 -5.67 3.43 15.81
C PHE A 172 -4.40 4.13 15.34
N ASN A 173 -4.00 5.19 16.03
CA ASN A 173 -2.69 5.80 15.84
C ASN A 173 -1.63 4.88 16.43
N LYS A 174 -1.16 3.93 15.65
CA LYS A 174 -0.07 3.04 16.05
C LYS A 174 1.27 3.71 15.81
N GLU A 175 2.06 3.81 16.87
CA GLU A 175 3.47 4.14 16.79
C GLU A 175 4.26 2.86 16.54
N GLU A 176 5.08 2.84 15.50
CA GLU A 176 5.96 1.72 15.19
C GLU A 176 7.38 2.04 15.64
N ILE A 177 7.94 1.21 16.50
CA ILE A 177 9.33 1.35 16.93
C ILE A 177 10.22 0.68 15.88
N ARG A 178 11.20 1.45 15.36
CA ARG A 178 12.25 0.95 14.48
C ARG A 178 13.60 1.09 15.16
N PHE A 179 14.30 -0.03 15.27
CA PHE A 179 15.66 -0.03 15.80
C PHE A 179 16.66 0.46 14.77
N ASN A 180 17.58 1.31 15.21
CA ASN A 180 18.80 1.59 14.47
C ASN A 180 19.82 0.51 14.82
N VAL A 181 20.46 -0.07 13.83
CA VAL A 181 21.51 -1.08 14.04
C VAL A 181 22.83 -0.60 13.45
N ASN A 182 23.94 -0.98 14.07
CA ASN A 182 25.28 -0.71 13.54
C ASN A 182 25.65 -1.77 12.48
N ASN A 183 26.86 -1.66 11.92
CA ASN A 183 27.37 -2.59 10.90
C ASN A 183 27.54 -4.03 11.41
N LYS A 184 27.47 -4.25 12.73
CA LYS A 184 27.52 -5.59 13.35
C LYS A 184 26.15 -6.17 13.66
N GLY A 185 25.06 -5.43 13.32
CA GLY A 185 23.68 -5.83 13.64
C GLY A 185 23.25 -5.52 15.07
N GLU A 186 24.06 -4.81 15.87
CA GLU A 186 23.74 -4.46 17.26
C GLU A 186 22.85 -3.21 17.30
N PRO A 187 21.79 -3.19 18.13
CA PRO A 187 20.92 -2.03 18.25
C PRO A 187 21.67 -0.85 18.89
N THR A 188 21.64 0.31 18.23
CA THR A 188 22.27 1.56 18.68
C THR A 188 21.26 2.60 19.16
N GLY A 189 19.97 2.32 19.03
CA GLY A 189 18.88 3.19 19.42
C GLY A 189 17.60 2.83 18.72
N TYR A 190 16.56 3.63 18.91
CA TYR A 190 15.29 3.43 18.22
C TYR A 190 14.72 4.75 17.72
N LYS A 191 13.83 4.65 16.72
CA LYS A 191 13.02 5.76 16.21
C LYS A 191 11.56 5.38 16.25
N ILE A 192 10.71 6.31 16.68
CA ILE A 192 9.26 6.14 16.64
C ILE A 192 8.80 6.64 15.27
N LYS A 193 8.22 5.73 14.48
CA LYS A 193 7.60 6.04 13.19
C LYS A 193 6.11 6.22 13.38
N LYS A 194 5.61 7.42 13.07
CA LYS A 194 4.17 7.73 13.05
C LYS A 194 3.62 7.59 11.65
N GLN A 195 2.40 7.10 11.53
CA GLN A 195 1.69 7.10 10.26
C GLN A 195 1.35 8.53 9.85
N LYS A 196 1.51 8.83 8.55
CA LYS A 196 1.25 10.12 7.93
C LYS A 196 0.24 9.99 6.79
N GLU A 197 -0.18 11.10 6.22
CA GLU A 197 -1.14 11.14 5.12
C GLU A 197 -0.69 10.29 3.90
N ALA A 198 0.61 10.28 3.60
CA ALA A 198 1.16 9.43 2.55
C ALA A 198 0.97 7.93 2.81
N ASN A 199 1.00 7.49 4.07
CA ASN A 199 0.72 6.11 4.45
C ASN A 199 -0.77 5.78 4.22
N PHE A 200 -1.68 6.66 4.65
CA PHE A 200 -3.12 6.49 4.45
C PHE A 200 -3.50 6.48 2.97
N LEU A 201 -2.87 7.33 2.14
CA LEU A 201 -3.08 7.31 0.69
C LEU A 201 -2.87 5.89 0.14
N ILE A 202 -1.75 5.27 0.50
CA ILE A 202 -1.40 3.93 0.04
C ILE A 202 -2.37 2.88 0.58
N GLU A 203 -2.69 2.97 1.88
CA GLU A 203 -3.60 2.05 2.56
C GLU A 203 -4.99 2.05 1.92
N GLU A 204 -5.58 3.21 1.65
CA GLU A 204 -6.93 3.30 1.08
C GLU A 204 -7.02 2.66 -0.31
N PHE A 205 -6.06 2.91 -1.19
CA PHE A 205 -6.05 2.26 -2.51
C PHE A 205 -5.75 0.76 -2.44
N MET A 206 -4.94 0.31 -1.48
CA MET A 206 -4.75 -1.12 -1.23
C MET A 206 -6.05 -1.79 -0.78
N LEU A 207 -6.75 -1.20 0.19
CA LEU A 207 -8.01 -1.73 0.69
C LEU A 207 -9.07 -1.75 -0.41
N LEU A 208 -9.13 -0.70 -1.23
CA LEU A 208 -10.02 -0.62 -2.37
C LEU A 208 -9.76 -1.75 -3.38
N ALA A 209 -8.50 -1.94 -3.76
CA ALA A 209 -8.11 -3.00 -4.69
C ALA A 209 -8.38 -4.39 -4.11
N ASN A 210 -8.03 -4.63 -2.85
CA ASN A 210 -8.26 -5.92 -2.19
C ASN A 210 -9.76 -6.28 -2.14
N LYS A 211 -10.62 -5.31 -1.80
CA LYS A 211 -12.09 -5.52 -1.81
C LYS A 211 -12.61 -5.83 -3.20
N ALA A 212 -12.16 -5.07 -4.20
CA ALA A 212 -12.60 -5.28 -5.59
C ALA A 212 -12.19 -6.68 -6.11
N VAL A 213 -10.95 -7.10 -5.84
CA VAL A 213 -10.46 -8.43 -6.25
C VAL A 213 -11.19 -9.54 -5.50
N ALA A 214 -11.39 -9.40 -4.18
CA ALA A 214 -12.11 -10.40 -3.38
C ALA A 214 -13.56 -10.58 -3.88
N THR A 215 -14.25 -9.47 -4.19
CA THR A 215 -15.60 -9.50 -4.79
C THR A 215 -15.56 -10.21 -6.15
N LYS A 216 -14.61 -9.85 -7.02
CA LYS A 216 -14.47 -10.47 -8.34
C LYS A 216 -14.23 -11.98 -8.28
N ILE A 217 -13.38 -12.44 -7.35
CA ILE A 217 -13.14 -13.88 -7.11
C ILE A 217 -14.43 -14.54 -6.65
N LYS A 218 -15.10 -13.97 -5.63
CA LYS A 218 -16.35 -14.51 -5.08
C LYS A 218 -17.41 -14.68 -6.17
N ASP A 219 -17.58 -13.66 -7.03
CA ASP A 219 -18.62 -13.66 -8.05
C ASP A 219 -18.35 -14.66 -9.19
N ASN A 220 -17.06 -14.90 -9.52
CA ASN A 220 -16.69 -15.76 -10.64
C ASN A 220 -16.46 -17.21 -10.24
N THR A 221 -15.73 -17.47 -9.16
CA THR A 221 -15.26 -18.83 -8.82
C THR A 221 -15.96 -19.40 -7.60
N ARG A 222 -16.58 -18.56 -6.77
CA ARG A 222 -17.15 -18.89 -5.45
C ARG A 222 -16.17 -19.55 -4.49
N SER A 223 -14.94 -19.78 -4.89
CA SER A 223 -13.87 -20.34 -4.06
C SER A 223 -12.64 -19.43 -4.11
N GLY A 224 -12.05 -19.18 -2.95
CA GLY A 224 -10.88 -18.32 -2.80
C GLY A 224 -10.44 -18.27 -1.34
N VAL A 225 -9.22 -17.81 -1.11
CA VAL A 225 -8.71 -17.60 0.24
C VAL A 225 -9.07 -16.19 0.69
N TYR A 226 -9.90 -16.08 1.72
CA TYR A 226 -10.35 -14.81 2.28
C TYR A 226 -9.87 -14.69 3.71
N ARG A 227 -9.41 -13.50 4.09
CA ARG A 227 -9.16 -13.18 5.48
C ARG A 227 -10.48 -12.71 6.10
N VAL A 228 -10.97 -13.48 7.05
CA VAL A 228 -12.19 -13.19 7.81
C VAL A 228 -11.87 -12.94 9.28
N HIS A 229 -12.80 -12.30 9.97
CA HIS A 229 -12.78 -12.14 11.42
C HIS A 229 -14.09 -12.67 11.96
N ASP A 230 -14.02 -13.44 13.04
CA ASP A 230 -15.18 -13.91 13.76
C ASP A 230 -15.89 -12.75 14.46
N LEU A 231 -17.13 -12.99 14.86
CA LEU A 231 -17.85 -12.05 15.70
C LEU A 231 -17.11 -11.88 17.03
N PRO A 232 -17.18 -10.70 17.65
CA PRO A 232 -16.61 -10.48 18.97
C PRO A 232 -17.19 -11.45 20.00
N ASP A 233 -16.37 -11.90 20.94
CA ASP A 233 -16.78 -12.71 22.06
C ASP A 233 -17.78 -11.92 22.94
N GLU A 234 -18.99 -12.49 23.18
CA GLU A 234 -20.06 -11.84 23.95
C GLU A 234 -19.60 -11.44 25.36
N LYS A 235 -18.78 -12.26 26.01
CA LYS A 235 -18.26 -11.96 27.36
C LYS A 235 -17.35 -10.71 27.30
N LYS A 236 -16.49 -10.61 26.29
CA LYS A 236 -15.65 -9.44 26.12
C LYS A 236 -16.44 -8.18 25.76
N LEU A 237 -17.55 -8.31 25.03
CA LEU A 237 -18.44 -7.18 24.78
C LEU A 237 -19.06 -6.66 26.10
N VAL A 238 -19.56 -7.54 26.96
CA VAL A 238 -20.09 -7.15 28.27
C VAL A 238 -19.03 -6.49 29.18
N GLU A 239 -17.78 -7.00 29.13
CA GLU A 239 -16.67 -6.40 29.88
C GLU A 239 -16.35 -4.98 29.36
N ILE A 240 -16.31 -4.81 28.04
CA ILE A 240 -16.08 -3.49 27.41
C ILE A 240 -17.22 -2.53 27.74
N GLU A 241 -18.50 -2.95 27.67
CA GLU A 241 -19.62 -2.11 28.02
C GLU A 241 -19.54 -1.64 29.48
N ARG A 242 -19.20 -2.55 30.40
CA ARG A 242 -19.01 -2.19 31.82
C ARG A 242 -17.89 -1.20 32.02
N PHE A 243 -16.74 -1.41 31.28
CA PHE A 243 -15.62 -0.52 31.36
C PHE A 243 -15.96 0.90 30.81
N ILE A 244 -16.67 0.98 29.69
CA ILE A 244 -17.11 2.24 29.07
C ILE A 244 -18.08 3.00 30.00
N LYS A 245 -19.02 2.29 30.62
CA LYS A 245 -19.95 2.87 31.62
C LYS A 245 -19.21 3.41 32.85
N ASN A 246 -18.18 2.71 33.33
CA ASN A 246 -17.35 3.20 34.44
C ASN A 246 -16.55 4.45 34.11
N LEU A 247 -16.28 4.70 32.83
CA LEU A 247 -15.65 5.93 32.34
C LEU A 247 -16.65 7.10 32.11
N GLY A 248 -17.95 6.87 32.43
CA GLY A 248 -18.99 7.89 32.31
C GLY A 248 -19.64 8.01 30.93
N TYR A 249 -19.32 7.13 29.99
CA TYR A 249 -20.00 7.07 28.69
C TYR A 249 -21.28 6.21 28.83
N ASN A 250 -22.42 6.83 28.56
CA ASN A 250 -23.70 6.11 28.44
C ASN A 250 -23.97 5.82 26.96
N ASN A 251 -24.35 4.58 26.63
CA ASN A 251 -24.87 4.24 25.30
C ASN A 251 -26.30 4.76 25.15
#